data_1e5c45c36315fe35148c72b9c2548ecb
#
_entry.id   1e5c45c36315fe35148c72b9c2548ecb
#
_cell.length_a   1.000
_cell.length_b   1.000
_cell.length_c   1.000
_cell.angle_alpha   90.00
_cell.angle_beta   90.00
_cell.angle_gamma   90.00
#
_symmetry.space_group_name_H-M   'P 1'
#
loop_
_entity.id
_entity.type
_entity.pdbx_description
1 polymer ?
#
loop_
_entity_poly.entity_id
_entity_poly.type
_entity_poly.pdbx_seq_one_letter_code
_entity_poly.pdbx_strand_id
1 'polypeptide(L)'
;MFSTRFNKTIVITRHDQMRMIQRSIGADELLDVIDNGDTRFKDAAHLWVYKYLPTRSDNLVCAVLVLEDVLIVKTVMHHFDLEF
;
A
#
# COMPACT_ATOMS: atom_id res chain seq x y z
N MET A 1 -2.67 -10.76 7.24
CA MET A 1 -1.43 -9.95 7.14
C MET A 1 -1.44 -8.91 8.24
N PHE A 2 -0.30 -8.60 8.80
CA PHE A 2 -0.19 -7.69 9.94
C PHE A 2 0.91 -6.66 9.70
N SER A 3 0.62 -5.38 9.98
CA SER A 3 1.60 -4.30 9.90
C SER A 3 2.21 -4.04 11.29
N THR A 4 3.51 -4.24 11.42
CA THR A 4 4.20 -3.90 12.66
C THR A 4 4.33 -2.39 12.85
N ARG A 5 4.48 -1.66 11.75
CA ARG A 5 4.58 -0.18 11.77
C ARG A 5 3.33 0.46 12.36
N PHE A 6 2.15 0.01 11.93
CA PHE A 6 0.86 0.55 12.39
C PHE A 6 0.26 -0.25 13.52
N ASN A 7 0.84 -1.41 13.84
CA ASN A 7 0.34 -2.33 14.87
C ASN A 7 -1.14 -2.70 14.66
N LYS A 8 -1.46 -3.07 13.41
CA LYS A 8 -2.83 -3.39 12.99
C LYS A 8 -2.84 -4.53 12.01
N THR A 9 -3.92 -5.32 12.04
CA THR A 9 -4.19 -6.30 10.99
C THR A 9 -4.49 -5.57 9.69
N ILE A 10 -3.89 -6.04 8.59
CA ILE A 10 -4.10 -5.49 7.25
C ILE A 10 -5.25 -6.27 6.59
N VAL A 11 -6.25 -5.54 6.15
CA VAL A 11 -7.38 -6.07 5.38
C VAL A 11 -7.29 -5.56 3.96
N ILE A 12 -7.15 -6.46 2.99
CA ILE A 12 -7.13 -6.13 1.57
C ILE A 12 -8.49 -6.49 1.00
N THR A 13 -9.19 -5.53 0.39
CA THR A 13 -10.48 -5.80 -0.22
C THR A 13 -10.32 -6.81 -1.36
N ARG A 14 -11.37 -7.56 -1.65
CA ARG A 14 -11.34 -8.55 -2.73
C ARG A 14 -11.00 -7.91 -4.07
N HIS A 15 -11.54 -6.73 -4.33
CA HIS A 15 -11.23 -5.96 -5.53
C HIS A 15 -9.74 -5.62 -5.64
N ASP A 16 -9.13 -5.20 -4.54
CA ASP A 16 -7.71 -4.86 -4.52
C ASP A 16 -6.83 -6.11 -4.64
N GLN A 17 -7.25 -7.23 -4.06
CA GLN A 17 -6.53 -8.49 -4.25
C GLN A 17 -6.47 -8.88 -5.74
N MET A 18 -7.57 -8.72 -6.45
CA MET A 18 -7.62 -8.98 -7.89
C MET A 18 -6.73 -8.02 -8.68
N ARG A 19 -6.74 -6.74 -8.32
CA ARG A 19 -5.87 -5.74 -8.95
C ARG A 19 -4.40 -6.04 -8.73
N MET A 20 -4.03 -6.47 -7.53
CA MET A 20 -2.65 -6.87 -7.23
C MET A 20 -2.19 -8.00 -8.13
N ILE A 21 -3.04 -9.02 -8.32
CA ILE A 21 -2.74 -10.12 -9.23
C ILE A 21 -2.54 -9.62 -10.66
N GLN A 22 -3.45 -8.78 -11.15
CA GLN A 22 -3.37 -8.21 -12.49
C GLN A 22 -2.11 -7.39 -12.73
N ARG A 23 -1.62 -6.73 -11.69
CA ARG A 23 -0.44 -5.85 -11.74
C ARG A 23 0.83 -6.51 -11.23
N SER A 24 0.76 -7.81 -10.96
CA SER A 24 1.91 -8.59 -10.45
C SER A 24 2.51 -7.99 -9.17
N ILE A 25 1.66 -7.52 -8.27
CA ILE A 25 2.06 -7.01 -6.97
C ILE A 25 1.83 -8.11 -5.94
N GLY A 26 2.89 -8.59 -5.32
CA GLY A 26 2.81 -9.62 -4.29
C GLY A 26 2.45 -9.06 -2.92
N ALA A 27 1.94 -9.91 -2.04
CA ALA A 27 1.63 -9.53 -0.67
C ALA A 27 2.86 -9.05 0.09
N ASP A 28 4.02 -9.66 -0.15
CA ASP A 28 5.29 -9.26 0.46
C ASP A 28 5.71 -7.85 0.02
N GLU A 29 5.49 -7.53 -1.25
CA GLU A 29 5.78 -6.20 -1.79
C GLU A 29 4.87 -5.15 -1.16
N LEU A 30 3.58 -5.45 -1.03
CA LEU A 30 2.63 -4.55 -0.38
C LEU A 30 3.00 -4.33 1.09
N LEU A 31 3.34 -5.37 1.82
CA LEU A 31 3.75 -5.26 3.22
C LEU A 31 5.02 -4.41 3.36
N ASP A 32 5.98 -4.58 2.47
CA ASP A 32 7.20 -3.77 2.45
C ASP A 32 6.87 -2.28 2.25
N VAL A 33 5.97 -1.97 1.32
CA VAL A 33 5.52 -0.58 1.09
C VAL A 33 4.83 -0.02 2.35
N ILE A 34 3.95 -0.78 2.96
CA ILE A 34 3.22 -0.35 4.16
C ILE A 34 4.16 -0.11 5.34
N ASP A 35 5.07 -1.04 5.60
CA ASP A 35 5.92 -0.98 6.78
C ASP A 35 7.17 -0.12 6.60
N ASN A 36 7.68 0.03 5.39
CA ASN A 36 8.95 0.69 5.13
C ASN A 36 8.87 1.87 4.16
N GLY A 37 7.73 2.09 3.53
CA GLY A 37 7.56 3.18 2.57
C GLY A 37 7.40 4.54 3.22
N ASP A 38 7.41 5.57 2.41
CA ASP A 38 7.08 6.93 2.84
C ASP A 38 5.57 7.06 2.98
N THR A 39 5.15 7.91 3.90
CA THR A 39 3.73 8.15 4.16
C THR A 39 3.35 9.58 3.85
N ARG A 40 2.11 9.74 3.38
CA ARG A 40 1.50 11.04 3.20
C ARG A 40 0.05 10.98 3.68
N PHE A 41 -0.25 11.69 4.75
CA PHE A 41 -1.59 11.72 5.33
C PHE A 41 -2.45 12.77 4.63
N LYS A 42 -3.68 12.37 4.30
CA LYS A 42 -4.72 13.28 3.88
C LYS A 42 -5.46 13.85 5.10
N ASP A 43 -5.71 12.99 6.07
CA ASP A 43 -6.29 13.33 7.37
C ASP A 43 -5.84 12.28 8.38
N ALA A 44 -6.40 12.30 9.60
CA ALA A 44 -5.97 11.39 10.68
C ALA A 44 -6.20 9.91 10.35
N ALA A 45 -7.14 9.59 9.46
CA ALA A 45 -7.51 8.21 9.15
C ALA A 45 -7.13 7.76 7.74
N HIS A 46 -6.81 8.67 6.83
CA HIS A 46 -6.54 8.37 5.43
C HIS A 46 -5.12 8.76 5.06
N LEU A 47 -4.38 7.81 4.48
CA LEU A 47 -2.99 8.07 4.08
C LEU A 47 -2.62 7.28 2.83
N TRP A 48 -1.60 7.77 2.16
CA TRP A 48 -0.90 7.05 1.10
C TRP A 48 0.44 6.56 1.66
N VAL A 49 0.83 5.35 1.26
CA VAL A 49 2.18 4.83 1.44
C VAL A 49 2.75 4.50 0.08
N TYR A 50 4.03 4.76 -0.12
CA TYR A 50 4.67 4.55 -1.41
C TYR A 50 6.14 4.21 -1.23
N LYS A 51 6.68 3.45 -2.18
CA LYS A 51 8.07 3.04 -2.16
C LYS A 51 8.51 2.57 -3.54
N TYR A 52 9.72 2.91 -3.93
CA TYR A 52 10.38 2.28 -5.06
C TYR A 52 10.86 0.89 -4.65
N LEU A 53 10.48 -0.12 -5.43
CA LEU A 53 10.88 -1.49 -5.19
C LEU A 53 11.96 -1.87 -6.20
N PRO A 54 13.19 -2.22 -5.74
CA PRO A 54 14.32 -2.49 -6.65
C PRO A 54 14.09 -3.69 -7.56
N THR A 55 13.22 -4.61 -7.18
CA THR A 55 12.89 -5.81 -7.95
C THR A 55 11.90 -5.57 -9.07
N ARG A 56 11.34 -4.36 -9.16
CA ARG A 56 10.33 -4.01 -10.16
C ARG A 56 10.90 -3.08 -11.21
N SER A 57 10.42 -3.23 -12.44
CA SER A 57 10.74 -2.32 -13.55
C SER A 57 9.84 -1.10 -13.61
N ASP A 58 8.69 -1.14 -12.95
CA ASP A 58 7.79 0.01 -12.82
C ASP A 58 8.26 0.91 -11.68
N ASN A 59 7.86 2.18 -11.71
CA ASN A 59 8.48 3.21 -10.88
C ASN A 59 8.16 3.07 -9.39
N LEU A 60 6.90 2.92 -9.05
CA LEU A 60 6.47 3.13 -7.68
C LEU A 60 5.25 2.28 -7.37
N VAL A 61 5.26 1.65 -6.23
CA VAL A 61 4.07 1.03 -5.66
C VAL A 61 3.50 1.96 -4.62
N CYS A 62 2.24 2.30 -4.76
CA CYS A 62 1.52 3.17 -3.86
C CYS A 62 0.26 2.46 -3.38
N ALA A 63 0.00 2.53 -2.10
CA ALA A 63 -1.23 2.02 -1.52
C ALA A 63 -1.97 3.15 -0.81
N VAL A 64 -3.28 3.19 -1.01
CA VAL A 64 -4.17 4.10 -0.29
C VAL A 64 -4.78 3.33 0.87
N LEU A 65 -4.56 3.82 2.08
CA LEU A 65 -4.90 3.13 3.30
C LEU A 65 -5.92 3.93 4.13
N VAL A 66 -6.76 3.20 4.85
CA VAL A 66 -7.64 3.76 5.87
C VAL A 66 -7.28 3.15 7.22
N LEU A 67 -6.94 4.01 8.19
CA LEU A 67 -6.62 3.60 9.55
C LEU A 67 -7.89 3.59 10.40
N GLU A 68 -8.29 2.39 10.79
CA GLU A 68 -9.39 2.13 11.73
C GLU A 68 -8.91 1.12 12.76
N ASP A 69 -9.77 0.27 13.30
CA ASP A 69 -9.37 -0.84 14.16
C ASP A 69 -8.46 -1.82 13.41
N VAL A 70 -8.64 -1.91 12.10
CA VAL A 70 -7.76 -2.59 11.16
C VAL A 70 -7.22 -1.58 10.16
N LEU A 71 -6.16 -1.95 9.44
CA LEU A 71 -5.62 -1.14 8.35
C LEU A 71 -6.21 -1.64 7.04
N ILE A 72 -7.07 -0.84 6.42
CA ILE A 72 -7.79 -1.23 5.21
C ILE A 72 -7.05 -0.71 3.99
N VAL A 73 -6.70 -1.61 3.07
CA VAL A 73 -6.12 -1.24 1.77
C VAL A 73 -7.25 -0.94 0.81
N LYS A 74 -7.37 0.31 0.40
CA LYS A 74 -8.43 0.76 -0.53
C LYS A 74 -8.01 0.67 -1.99
N THR A 75 -6.75 0.94 -2.29
CA THR A 75 -6.24 0.94 -3.66
C THR A 75 -4.76 0.61 -3.64
N VAL A 76 -4.31 -0.18 -4.61
CA VAL A 76 -2.89 -0.44 -4.86
C VAL A 76 -2.58 -0.03 -6.28
N MET A 77 -1.55 0.79 -6.45
CA MET A 77 -1.17 1.36 -7.75
C MET A 77 0.30 1.09 -8.06
N HIS A 78 0.62 1.09 -9.35
CA HIS A 78 1.99 1.08 -9.85
C HIS A 78 2.10 2.14 -10.95
N HIS A 79 3.32 2.44 -11.40
CA HIS A 79 3.58 3.56 -12.32
C HIS A 79 2.98 4.87 -11.80
N PHE A 80 3.14 5.09 -10.49
CA PHE A 80 2.54 6.24 -9.83
C PHE A 80 3.56 7.37 -9.75
N ASP A 81 3.20 8.54 -10.28
CA ASP A 81 4.01 9.75 -10.18
C ASP A 81 3.43 10.64 -9.09
N LEU A 82 4.28 10.98 -8.13
CA LEU A 82 3.89 11.86 -7.03
C LEU A 82 4.10 13.31 -7.43
N GLU A 83 3.00 14.02 -7.56
CA GLU A 83 3.01 15.47 -7.74
C GLU A 83 2.57 16.11 -6.42
N PHE A 84 3.47 16.85 -5.84
CA PHE A 84 3.20 17.53 -4.58
C PHE A 84 3.18 19.04 -4.79
#